data_90bbd38c7afe8066153d1afbb271750a
#
_entry.id   90bbd38c7afe8066153d1afbb271750a
#
_cell.length_a   1.000
_cell.length_b   1.000
_cell.length_c   1.000
_cell.angle_alpha   90.00
_cell.angle_beta   90.00
_cell.angle_gamma   90.00
#
_symmetry.space_group_name_H-M   'P 1'
#
loop_
_entity.id
_entity.type
_entity.pdbx_description
1 polymer ?
#
loop_
_entity_poly.entity_id
_entity_poly.type
_entity_poly.pdbx_seq_one_letter_code
_entity_poly.pdbx_strand_id
1 'polypeptide(L)'
;DVVLVCMKTTQNHLLKDMLPPILHDNSVIILLQNGLCLEEELAVQFPNHTIMGAMAFICSSKTGKGEISHFDYGKINAGVFQHDKEEIVLQIKNDFDKAEVPFDIAPDLALARWKKLVWNIPYNGLTVALNTTTDKIMKSAAARQLVIDMMNEVVDAANACNVKLERNFVDEML
;
A
#
# COMPACT_ATOMS: atom_id res chain seq x y z
N ASP A 1 -4.26 -20.71 -6.29
CA ASP A 1 -3.67 -20.33 -4.99
C ASP A 1 -3.28 -18.84 -4.98
N VAL A 2 -3.30 -18.22 -3.80
CA VAL A 2 -2.93 -16.83 -3.60
C VAL A 2 -1.74 -16.75 -2.64
N VAL A 3 -0.71 -15.99 -3.03
CA VAL A 3 0.46 -15.74 -2.19
C VAL A 3 0.47 -14.28 -1.77
N LEU A 4 0.36 -14.03 -0.47
CA LEU A 4 0.46 -12.68 0.12
C LEU A 4 1.90 -12.39 0.52
N VAL A 5 2.51 -11.39 -0.11
CA VAL A 5 3.85 -10.90 0.23
C VAL A 5 3.71 -9.74 1.21
N CYS A 6 3.92 -10.04 2.50
CA CYS A 6 3.79 -9.08 3.61
C CYS A 6 5.13 -8.68 4.24
N MET A 7 6.25 -9.13 3.69
CA MET A 7 7.58 -8.79 4.17
C MET A 7 7.93 -7.32 3.86
N LYS A 8 8.95 -6.79 4.52
CA LYS A 8 9.43 -5.44 4.23
C LYS A 8 10.02 -5.37 2.82
N THR A 9 9.75 -4.29 2.08
CA THR A 9 10.25 -4.09 0.70
C THR A 9 11.77 -4.18 0.58
N THR A 10 12.51 -3.82 1.63
CA THR A 10 13.97 -3.98 1.70
C THR A 10 14.45 -5.43 1.55
N GLN A 11 13.54 -6.40 1.65
CA GLN A 11 13.80 -7.82 1.49
C GLN A 11 13.27 -8.40 0.16
N ASN A 12 12.71 -7.57 -0.73
CA ASN A 12 12.10 -8.04 -1.98
C ASN A 12 13.09 -8.75 -2.91
N HIS A 13 14.39 -8.46 -2.78
CA HIS A 13 15.44 -9.17 -3.51
C HIS A 13 15.48 -10.69 -3.23
N LEU A 14 14.86 -11.16 -2.13
CA LEU A 14 14.75 -12.58 -1.79
C LEU A 14 13.57 -13.27 -2.51
N LEU A 15 12.60 -12.51 -3.06
CA LEU A 15 11.39 -13.06 -3.65
C LEU A 15 11.69 -14.00 -4.84
N LYS A 16 12.74 -13.73 -5.60
CA LYS A 16 13.19 -14.57 -6.72
C LYS A 16 13.53 -16.01 -6.30
N ASP A 17 13.94 -16.19 -5.04
CA ASP A 17 14.33 -17.50 -4.50
C ASP A 17 13.20 -18.09 -3.64
N MET A 18 12.38 -17.24 -2.99
CA MET A 18 11.32 -17.67 -2.08
C MET A 18 10.04 -18.08 -2.78
N LEU A 19 9.68 -17.39 -3.87
CA LEU A 19 8.39 -17.61 -4.54
C LEU A 19 8.35 -18.87 -5.41
N PRO A 20 9.37 -19.21 -6.22
CA PRO A 20 9.27 -20.34 -7.16
C PRO A 20 8.86 -21.68 -6.53
N PRO A 21 9.31 -22.06 -5.31
CA PRO A 21 8.91 -23.33 -4.71
C PRO A 21 7.44 -23.42 -4.30
N ILE A 22 6.72 -22.30 -4.22
CA ILE A 22 5.32 -22.22 -3.75
C ILE A 22 4.34 -21.73 -4.81
N LEU A 23 4.85 -21.35 -6.00
CA LEU A 23 4.01 -20.90 -7.11
C LEU A 23 3.62 -22.05 -8.03
N HIS A 24 2.41 -21.95 -8.57
CA HIS A 24 1.86 -22.75 -9.66
C HIS A 24 1.47 -21.82 -10.81
N ASP A 25 1.24 -22.36 -12.01
CA ASP A 25 0.93 -21.57 -13.22
C ASP A 25 -0.25 -20.60 -13.06
N ASN A 26 -1.19 -20.91 -12.17
CA ASN A 26 -2.36 -20.07 -11.89
C ASN A 26 -2.27 -19.32 -10.56
N SER A 27 -1.13 -19.29 -9.91
CA SER A 27 -0.97 -18.55 -8.66
C SER A 27 -1.07 -17.04 -8.88
N VAL A 28 -1.70 -16.36 -7.93
CA VAL A 28 -1.75 -14.89 -7.85
C VAL A 28 -0.80 -14.42 -6.78
N ILE A 29 0.03 -13.44 -7.11
CA ILE A 29 0.96 -12.83 -6.17
C ILE A 29 0.41 -11.45 -5.78
N ILE A 30 0.16 -11.24 -4.49
CA ILE A 30 -0.33 -9.96 -3.97
C ILE A 30 0.76 -9.32 -3.11
N LEU A 31 1.30 -8.18 -3.55
CA LEU A 31 2.26 -7.37 -2.79
C LEU A 31 1.51 -6.49 -1.79
N LEU A 32 1.34 -6.97 -0.55
CA LEU A 32 0.73 -6.20 0.54
C LEU A 32 1.82 -5.38 1.26
N GLN A 33 2.35 -4.40 0.53
CA GLN A 33 3.52 -3.62 0.93
C GLN A 33 3.31 -2.14 0.60
N ASN A 34 3.96 -1.23 1.34
CA ASN A 34 4.01 0.19 1.01
C ASN A 34 5.14 0.48 0.01
N GLY A 35 4.95 1.47 -0.84
CA GLY A 35 5.95 1.94 -1.80
C GLY A 35 5.39 2.04 -3.22
N LEU A 36 6.25 2.45 -4.14
CA LEU A 36 6.01 2.53 -5.58
C LEU A 36 6.93 1.58 -6.33
N CYS A 37 6.56 1.24 -7.56
CA CYS A 37 7.34 0.43 -8.50
C CYS A 37 7.63 -1.01 -8.03
N LEU A 38 6.89 -1.51 -7.05
CA LEU A 38 7.10 -2.85 -6.50
C LEU A 38 6.58 -3.93 -7.44
N GLU A 39 5.44 -3.66 -8.06
CA GLU A 39 4.78 -4.56 -8.99
C GLU A 39 5.57 -4.69 -10.28
N GLU A 40 6.14 -3.58 -10.78
CA GLU A 40 6.99 -3.54 -11.97
C GLU A 40 8.23 -4.41 -11.80
N GLU A 41 8.90 -4.29 -10.66
CA GLU A 41 10.09 -5.10 -10.34
C GLU A 41 9.75 -6.60 -10.26
N LEU A 42 8.60 -6.93 -9.67
CA LEU A 42 8.17 -8.31 -9.55
C LEU A 42 7.71 -8.88 -10.89
N ALA A 43 7.04 -8.11 -11.73
CA ALA A 43 6.55 -8.52 -13.03
C ALA A 43 7.68 -8.95 -13.98
N VAL A 44 8.83 -8.30 -13.89
CA VAL A 44 10.03 -8.70 -14.65
C VAL A 44 10.50 -10.11 -14.24
N GLN A 45 10.36 -10.47 -12.97
CA GLN A 45 10.79 -11.77 -12.45
C GLN A 45 9.75 -12.87 -12.68
N PHE A 46 8.46 -12.50 -12.67
CA PHE A 46 7.32 -13.43 -12.78
C PHE A 46 6.35 -13.01 -13.91
N PRO A 47 6.80 -12.98 -15.17
CA PRO A 47 6.05 -12.39 -16.28
C PRO A 47 4.75 -13.13 -16.61
N ASN A 48 4.59 -14.38 -16.20
CA ASN A 48 3.42 -15.21 -16.50
C ASN A 48 2.38 -15.26 -15.37
N HIS A 49 2.66 -14.65 -14.22
CA HIS A 49 1.76 -14.69 -13.06
C HIS A 49 0.86 -13.46 -12.99
N THR A 50 -0.32 -13.61 -12.45
CA THR A 50 -1.16 -12.49 -12.06
C THR A 50 -0.51 -11.79 -10.86
N ILE A 51 -0.25 -10.49 -11.00
CA ILE A 51 0.36 -9.67 -9.94
C ILE A 51 -0.62 -8.58 -9.55
N MET A 52 -0.84 -8.47 -8.25
CA MET A 52 -1.66 -7.42 -7.63
C MET A 52 -0.82 -6.65 -6.63
N GLY A 53 -1.04 -5.35 -6.57
CA GLY A 53 -0.57 -4.52 -5.47
C GLY A 53 -1.67 -4.31 -4.45
N ALA A 54 -1.32 -4.28 -3.18
CA ALA A 54 -2.27 -4.03 -2.11
C ALA A 54 -1.69 -3.12 -1.03
N MET A 55 -2.56 -2.36 -0.40
CA MET A 55 -2.24 -1.42 0.66
C MET A 55 -3.12 -1.71 1.87
N ALA A 56 -2.50 -2.03 3.00
CA ALA A 56 -3.20 -2.17 4.27
C ALA A 56 -3.37 -0.80 4.95
N PHE A 57 -4.61 -0.49 5.34
CA PHE A 57 -4.95 0.62 6.21
C PHE A 57 -5.19 0.03 7.60
N ILE A 58 -4.13 -0.05 8.39
CA ILE A 58 -4.13 -0.74 9.69
C ILE A 58 -3.27 0.04 10.68
N CYS A 59 -3.76 0.18 11.90
CA CYS A 59 -2.99 0.64 13.03
C CYS A 59 -2.62 -0.56 13.91
N SER A 60 -1.38 -1.01 13.80
CA SER A 60 -0.88 -2.16 14.56
C SER A 60 0.57 -1.97 14.97
N SER A 61 0.95 -2.55 16.09
CA SER A 61 2.32 -2.51 16.60
C SER A 61 2.73 -3.86 17.15
N LYS A 62 4.03 -4.16 17.00
CA LYS A 62 4.64 -5.28 17.67
C LYS A 62 4.91 -4.90 19.12
N THR A 63 4.22 -5.53 20.05
CA THR A 63 4.30 -5.26 21.50
C THR A 63 5.27 -6.19 22.22
N GLY A 64 5.61 -7.34 21.62
CA GLY A 64 6.53 -8.31 22.18
C GLY A 64 7.05 -9.29 21.12
N LYS A 65 7.80 -10.29 21.55
CA LYS A 65 8.28 -11.36 20.66
C LYS A 65 7.12 -12.27 20.27
N GLY A 66 6.69 -12.19 19.00
CA GLY A 66 5.53 -12.92 18.48
C GLY A 66 4.18 -12.29 18.85
N GLU A 67 4.18 -11.14 19.52
CA GLU A 67 2.96 -10.43 19.92
C GLU A 67 2.72 -9.20 19.05
N ILE A 68 1.53 -9.10 18.49
CA ILE A 68 1.08 -7.97 17.66
C ILE A 68 -0.24 -7.48 18.22
N SER A 69 -0.32 -6.19 18.53
CA SER A 69 -1.56 -5.53 18.92
C SER A 69 -2.14 -4.77 17.73
N HIS A 70 -3.38 -5.06 17.41
CA HIS A 70 -4.18 -4.32 16.45
C HIS A 70 -5.02 -3.29 17.20
N PHE A 71 -4.91 -2.02 16.82
CA PHE A 71 -5.55 -0.91 17.53
C PHE A 71 -6.74 -0.35 16.77
N ASP A 72 -6.64 -0.25 15.43
CA ASP A 72 -7.68 0.38 14.63
C ASP A 72 -7.56 0.04 13.13
N TYR A 73 -8.62 0.29 12.39
CA TYR A 73 -8.78 0.02 10.95
C TYR A 73 -8.74 -1.49 10.63
N GLY A 74 -8.10 -1.88 9.52
CA GLY A 74 -7.98 -3.28 9.10
C GLY A 74 -8.41 -3.50 7.64
N LYS A 75 -8.61 -2.40 6.88
CA LYS A 75 -9.02 -2.44 5.49
C LYS A 75 -7.83 -2.65 4.56
N ILE A 76 -8.04 -3.45 3.53
CA ILE A 76 -7.11 -3.63 2.41
C ILE A 76 -7.71 -3.00 1.15
N ASN A 77 -6.92 -2.22 0.44
CA ASN A 77 -7.24 -1.75 -0.90
C ASN A 77 -6.23 -2.34 -1.89
N ALA A 78 -6.69 -3.08 -2.88
CA ALA A 78 -5.84 -3.80 -3.83
C ALA A 78 -6.23 -3.48 -5.28
N GLY A 79 -5.27 -3.58 -6.18
CA GLY A 79 -5.51 -3.43 -7.61
C GLY A 79 -4.66 -4.40 -8.42
N VAL A 80 -5.12 -4.72 -9.62
CA VAL A 80 -4.36 -5.57 -10.55
C VAL A 80 -3.28 -4.74 -11.23
N PHE A 81 -2.08 -5.29 -11.30
CA PHE A 81 -0.98 -4.72 -12.07
C PHE A 81 -0.78 -5.45 -13.39
N GLN A 82 -0.80 -6.78 -13.35
CA GLN A 82 -0.48 -7.63 -14.50
C GLN A 82 -1.44 -8.82 -14.58
N HIS A 83 -1.85 -9.17 -15.80
CA HIS A 83 -2.73 -10.30 -16.13
C HIS A 83 -4.03 -10.28 -15.34
N ASP A 84 -4.89 -9.30 -15.67
CA ASP A 84 -6.21 -9.19 -15.04
C ASP A 84 -7.06 -10.44 -15.37
N LYS A 85 -7.37 -11.18 -14.32
CA LYS A 85 -8.29 -12.31 -14.33
C LYS A 85 -9.46 -11.97 -13.42
N GLU A 86 -10.42 -11.23 -13.93
CA GLU A 86 -11.54 -10.65 -13.17
C GLU A 86 -12.22 -11.68 -12.24
N GLU A 87 -12.45 -12.90 -12.74
CA GLU A 87 -13.05 -13.98 -11.93
C GLU A 87 -12.23 -14.33 -10.68
N ILE A 88 -10.89 -14.37 -10.82
CA ILE A 88 -9.99 -14.69 -9.70
C ILE A 88 -9.96 -13.51 -8.72
N VAL A 89 -9.93 -12.29 -9.21
CA VAL A 89 -9.94 -11.08 -8.38
C VAL A 89 -11.22 -10.99 -7.55
N LEU A 90 -12.37 -11.28 -8.17
CA LEU A 90 -13.66 -11.33 -7.47
C LEU A 90 -13.72 -12.47 -6.45
N GLN A 91 -13.13 -13.63 -6.76
CA GLN A 91 -13.03 -14.73 -5.80
C GLN A 91 -12.18 -14.34 -4.59
N ILE A 92 -11.01 -13.72 -4.82
CA ILE A 92 -10.14 -13.22 -3.73
C ILE A 92 -10.92 -12.24 -2.85
N LYS A 93 -11.62 -11.26 -3.46
CA LYS A 93 -12.45 -10.33 -2.70
C LYS A 93 -13.49 -11.07 -1.83
N ASN A 94 -14.22 -12.01 -2.42
CA ASN A 94 -15.24 -12.79 -1.70
C ASN A 94 -14.64 -13.61 -0.54
N ASP A 95 -13.42 -14.11 -0.68
CA ASP A 95 -12.75 -14.86 0.39
C ASP A 95 -12.31 -13.95 1.54
N PHE A 96 -11.87 -12.71 1.25
CA PHE A 96 -11.62 -11.69 2.28
C PHE A 96 -12.93 -11.24 2.96
N ASP A 97 -14.01 -11.06 2.18
CA ASP A 97 -15.32 -10.68 2.73
C ASP A 97 -15.86 -11.77 3.69
N LYS A 98 -15.71 -13.07 3.35
CA LYS A 98 -16.07 -14.20 4.24
C LYS A 98 -15.21 -14.24 5.50
N ALA A 99 -13.98 -13.78 5.43
CA ALA A 99 -13.07 -13.65 6.57
C ALA A 99 -13.34 -12.38 7.40
N GLU A 100 -14.36 -11.61 7.05
CA GLU A 100 -14.69 -10.32 7.68
C GLU A 100 -13.54 -9.29 7.62
N VAL A 101 -12.68 -9.40 6.60
CA VAL A 101 -11.61 -8.44 6.32
C VAL A 101 -12.05 -7.53 5.17
N PRO A 102 -12.31 -6.24 5.41
CA PRO A 102 -12.71 -5.31 4.36
C PRO A 102 -11.66 -5.25 3.24
N PHE A 103 -12.05 -5.62 2.03
CA PHE A 103 -11.17 -5.69 0.87
C PHE A 103 -11.82 -5.00 -0.33
N ASP A 104 -11.23 -3.88 -0.74
CA ASP A 104 -11.69 -3.12 -1.91
C ASP A 104 -10.77 -3.35 -3.09
N ILE A 105 -11.36 -3.36 -4.30
CA ILE A 105 -10.62 -3.39 -5.56
C ILE A 105 -10.49 -1.96 -6.08
N ALA A 106 -9.25 -1.49 -6.18
CA ALA A 106 -8.91 -0.21 -6.79
C ALA A 106 -8.95 -0.36 -8.33
N PRO A 107 -9.72 0.43 -9.04
CA PRO A 107 -9.75 0.41 -10.50
C PRO A 107 -8.43 0.94 -11.11
N ASP A 108 -7.70 1.75 -10.37
CA ASP A 108 -6.39 2.28 -10.72
C ASP A 108 -5.43 2.09 -9.54
N LEU A 109 -4.55 1.10 -9.67
CA LEU A 109 -3.57 0.76 -8.63
C LEU A 109 -2.55 1.89 -8.44
N ALA A 110 -2.09 2.52 -9.52
CA ALA A 110 -1.11 3.59 -9.43
C ALA A 110 -1.68 4.78 -8.66
N LEU A 111 -2.90 5.20 -9.00
CA LEU A 111 -3.59 6.26 -8.27
C LEU A 111 -3.79 5.90 -6.79
N ALA A 112 -4.18 4.66 -6.49
CA ALA A 112 -4.37 4.20 -5.10
C ALA A 112 -3.05 4.23 -4.30
N ARG A 113 -1.93 3.85 -4.91
CA ARG A 113 -0.60 3.93 -4.33
C ARG A 113 -0.19 5.38 -4.04
N TRP A 114 -0.36 6.29 -5.00
CA TRP A 114 -0.04 7.70 -4.82
C TRP A 114 -0.91 8.36 -3.74
N LYS A 115 -2.22 8.06 -3.71
CA LYS A 115 -3.12 8.52 -2.63
C LYS A 115 -2.62 8.11 -1.24
N LYS A 116 -2.13 6.87 -1.12
CA LYS A 116 -1.54 6.41 0.15
C LYS A 116 -0.28 7.19 0.53
N LEU A 117 0.55 7.57 -0.44
CA LEU A 117 1.77 8.34 -0.19
C LEU A 117 1.50 9.76 0.26
N VAL A 118 0.41 10.39 -0.17
CA VAL A 118 -0.01 11.72 0.33
C VAL A 118 -0.12 11.73 1.85
N TRP A 119 -0.61 10.64 2.45
CA TRP A 119 -0.64 10.47 3.90
C TRP A 119 0.73 10.04 4.47
N ASN A 120 1.31 8.98 3.89
CA ASN A 120 2.47 8.33 4.49
C ASN A 120 3.72 9.20 4.52
N ILE A 121 4.00 9.97 3.46
CA ILE A 121 5.24 10.74 3.35
C ILE A 121 5.33 11.81 4.45
N PRO A 122 4.35 12.71 4.61
CA PRO A 122 4.47 13.74 5.64
C PRO A 122 4.36 13.16 7.05
N TYR A 123 3.36 12.34 7.34
CA TYR A 123 3.12 11.92 8.72
C TYR A 123 4.16 10.92 9.23
N ASN A 124 4.54 9.90 8.44
CA ASN A 124 5.56 8.95 8.88
C ASN A 124 6.94 9.61 8.99
N GLY A 125 7.26 10.55 8.08
CA GLY A 125 8.51 11.29 8.12
C GLY A 125 8.58 12.24 9.32
N LEU A 126 7.58 13.10 9.48
CA LEU A 126 7.59 14.14 10.50
C LEU A 126 7.43 13.60 11.93
N THR A 127 6.65 12.53 12.13
CA THR A 127 6.54 11.92 13.48
C THR A 127 7.88 11.41 13.97
N VAL A 128 8.71 10.87 13.08
CA VAL A 128 10.08 10.41 13.41
C VAL A 128 11.02 11.62 13.57
N ALA A 129 11.05 12.52 12.59
CA ALA A 129 11.99 13.65 12.57
C ALA A 129 11.77 14.61 13.75
N LEU A 130 10.52 14.82 14.15
CA LEU A 130 10.16 15.71 15.26
C LEU A 130 9.95 14.95 16.58
N ASN A 131 10.13 13.62 16.59
CA ASN A 131 9.86 12.77 17.75
C ASN A 131 8.51 13.09 18.43
N THR A 132 7.44 13.06 17.63
CA THR A 132 6.11 13.51 18.07
C THR A 132 5.00 12.65 17.46
N THR A 133 3.75 12.96 17.78
CA THR A 133 2.57 12.28 17.27
C THR A 133 1.83 13.14 16.25
N THR A 134 1.02 12.51 15.40
CA THR A 134 0.25 13.21 14.35
C THR A 134 -0.66 14.30 14.89
N ASP A 135 -1.33 14.05 16.03
CA ASP A 135 -2.19 15.04 16.68
C ASP A 135 -1.44 16.29 17.13
N LYS A 136 -0.19 16.15 17.59
CA LYS A 136 0.66 17.29 17.97
C LYS A 136 1.16 18.05 16.76
N ILE A 137 1.51 17.36 15.67
CA ILE A 137 1.85 17.99 14.39
C ILE A 137 0.69 18.88 13.94
N MET A 138 -0.54 18.36 13.95
CA MET A 138 -1.72 19.07 13.48
C MET A 138 -2.12 20.27 14.37
N LYS A 139 -1.75 20.27 15.65
CA LYS A 139 -1.96 21.40 16.56
C LYS A 139 -0.98 22.56 16.35
N SER A 140 0.16 22.32 15.73
CA SER A 140 1.15 23.35 15.41
C SER A 140 0.88 23.95 14.04
N ALA A 141 0.57 25.23 13.95
CA ALA A 141 0.30 25.89 12.68
C ALA A 141 1.45 25.73 11.67
N ALA A 142 2.69 25.88 12.12
CA ALA A 142 3.86 25.74 11.25
C ALA A 142 4.06 24.28 10.78
N ALA A 143 3.90 23.29 11.68
CA ALA A 143 4.04 21.89 11.32
C ALA A 143 2.88 21.42 10.41
N ARG A 144 1.66 21.90 10.67
CA ARG A 144 0.50 21.64 9.80
C ARG A 144 0.71 22.22 8.40
N GLN A 145 1.26 23.44 8.28
CA GLN A 145 1.58 24.01 6.97
C GLN A 145 2.62 23.15 6.23
N LEU A 146 3.67 22.69 6.92
CA LEU A 146 4.66 21.79 6.33
C LEU A 146 4.03 20.46 5.84
N VAL A 147 3.07 19.89 6.58
CA VAL A 147 2.32 18.72 6.13
C VAL A 147 1.60 19.01 4.81
N ILE A 148 0.92 20.15 4.72
CA ILE A 148 0.19 20.57 3.50
C ILE A 148 1.17 20.74 2.33
N ASP A 149 2.30 21.39 2.56
CA ASP A 149 3.30 21.61 1.51
C ASP A 149 3.87 20.27 1.01
N MET A 150 4.22 19.34 1.89
CA MET A 150 4.69 18.00 1.54
C MET A 150 3.62 17.18 0.80
N MET A 151 2.35 17.27 1.21
CA MET A 151 1.25 16.60 0.50
C MET A 151 1.09 17.13 -0.94
N ASN A 152 1.20 18.45 -1.12
CA ASN A 152 1.15 19.06 -2.45
C ASN A 152 2.33 18.63 -3.31
N GLU A 153 3.54 18.49 -2.78
CA GLU A 153 4.69 17.96 -3.50
C GLU A 153 4.43 16.52 -3.98
N VAL A 154 3.78 15.68 -3.17
CA VAL A 154 3.39 14.32 -3.57
C VAL A 154 2.37 14.35 -4.71
N VAL A 155 1.37 15.23 -4.64
CA VAL A 155 0.38 15.42 -5.72
C VAL A 155 1.07 15.87 -7.02
N ASP A 156 2.01 16.82 -6.94
CA ASP A 156 2.76 17.30 -8.11
C ASP A 156 3.63 16.18 -8.70
N ALA A 157 4.28 15.38 -7.85
CA ALA A 157 5.06 14.22 -8.30
C ALA A 157 4.19 13.16 -8.99
N ALA A 158 3.00 12.85 -8.44
CA ALA A 158 2.05 11.93 -9.06
C ALA A 158 1.65 12.41 -10.47
N ASN A 159 1.30 13.69 -10.60
CA ASN A 159 0.91 14.29 -11.88
C ASN A 159 2.09 14.31 -12.88
N ALA A 160 3.30 14.55 -12.43
CA ALA A 160 4.51 14.46 -13.26
C ALA A 160 4.79 13.02 -13.75
N CYS A 161 4.33 12.01 -13.00
CA CYS A 161 4.33 10.60 -13.38
C CYS A 161 3.09 10.17 -14.18
N ASN A 162 2.30 11.10 -14.71
CA ASN A 162 1.06 10.86 -15.46
C ASN A 162 -0.06 10.19 -14.65
N VAL A 163 -0.02 10.21 -13.32
CA VAL A 163 -1.09 9.76 -12.44
C VAL A 163 -1.92 10.98 -12.02
N LYS A 164 -3.15 11.08 -12.53
CA LYS A 164 -4.04 12.22 -12.27
C LYS A 164 -4.55 12.21 -10.83
N LEU A 165 -3.89 12.96 -9.98
CA LEU A 165 -4.27 13.16 -8.58
C LEU A 165 -4.66 14.63 -8.37
N GLU A 166 -5.91 14.83 -7.96
CA GLU A 166 -6.47 16.17 -7.75
C GLU A 166 -5.94 16.80 -6.45
N ARG A 167 -5.70 18.11 -6.45
CA ARG A 167 -5.19 18.83 -5.27
C ARG A 167 -6.17 18.88 -4.10
N ASN A 168 -7.49 18.81 -4.37
CA ASN A 168 -8.51 18.74 -3.33
C ASN A 168 -8.37 17.50 -2.44
N PHE A 169 -7.70 16.44 -2.93
CA PHE A 169 -7.40 15.27 -2.11
C PHE A 169 -6.54 15.60 -0.87
N VAL A 170 -5.75 16.68 -0.93
CA VAL A 170 -4.99 17.16 0.24
C VAL A 170 -5.95 17.59 1.36
N ASP A 171 -7.03 18.29 1.01
CA ASP A 171 -8.03 18.74 1.99
C ASP A 171 -8.78 17.57 2.63
N GLU A 172 -8.97 16.47 1.90
CA GLU A 172 -9.57 15.24 2.41
C GLU A 172 -8.66 14.52 3.43
N MET A 173 -7.34 14.76 3.36
CA MET A 173 -6.33 14.11 4.20
C MET A 173 -5.98 14.91 5.47
N LEU A 174 -6.50 16.12 5.64
CA LEU A 174 -6.23 17.03 6.76
C LEU A 174 -7.33 16.99 7.82
#